data_c9885d8ea71165b333f988caefec95cc
#
_entry.id   c9885d8ea71165b333f988caefec95cc
#
_cell.length_a   1.000
_cell.length_b   1.000
_cell.length_c   1.000
_cell.angle_alpha   90.00
_cell.angle_beta   90.00
_cell.angle_gamma   90.00
#
_symmetry.space_group_name_H-M   'P 1'
#
loop_
_entity.id
_entity.type
_entity.pdbx_description
1 polymer ?
#
loop_
_entity_poly.entity_id
_entity_poly.type
_entity_poly.pdbx_seq_one_letter_code
_entity_poly.pdbx_strand_id
1 'polypeptide(L)' 'MKDHYNVEIKSPSGTLVDSTIIDGAFEAAEWMESKLAGLPDGYWGHIQVIGGDE' A
#
# COMPACT_ATOMS: atom_id res chain seq x y z
N MET A 1 -16.49 0.27 -13.45
CA MET A 1 -15.72 0.97 -12.77
C MET A 1 -14.96 0.30 -11.71
N LYS A 2 -13.70 0.36 -11.71
CA LYS A 2 -12.86 -0.21 -10.74
C LYS A 2 -12.12 0.83 -10.03
N ASP A 3 -12.03 0.72 -8.73
CA ASP A 3 -11.18 1.61 -7.95
C ASP A 3 -9.76 1.09 -8.01
N HIS A 4 -8.84 1.98 -8.07
CA HIS A 4 -7.42 1.64 -7.93
C HIS A 4 -6.96 2.08 -6.56
N TYR A 5 -6.00 1.36 -6.04
CA TYR A 5 -5.48 1.64 -4.70
C TYR A 5 -3.98 1.85 -4.80
N ASN A 6 -3.52 2.97 -4.31
CA ASN A 6 -2.09 3.25 -4.23
C ASN A 6 -1.60 2.81 -2.86
N VAL A 7 -0.75 1.81 -2.83
CA VAL A 7 -0.23 1.27 -1.58
C VAL A 7 1.20 1.74 -1.42
N GLU A 8 1.50 2.35 -0.30
CA GLU A 8 2.82 2.86 -0.02
C GLU A 8 3.35 2.29 1.27
N ILE A 9 4.61 1.94 1.28
CA ILE A 9 5.29 1.46 2.48
C ILE A 9 6.31 2.52 2.87
N LYS A 10 6.28 2.91 4.12
CA LYS A 10 7.16 3.96 4.62
C LYS A 10 8.00 3.47 5.78
N SER A 11 9.18 4.05 5.89
CA SER A 11 10.07 3.74 6.99
C SER A 11 9.62 4.46 8.24
N PRO A 12 10.19 4.13 9.40
CA PRO A 12 9.84 4.85 10.64
C PRO A 12 10.06 6.35 10.54
N SER A 13 10.96 6.78 9.69
CA SER A 13 11.23 8.21 9.52
C SER A 13 10.30 8.87 8.50
N GLY A 14 9.43 8.09 7.86
CA GLY A 14 8.49 8.63 6.89
C GLY A 14 8.99 8.59 5.46
N THR A 15 10.10 7.96 5.20
CA THR A 15 10.66 7.86 3.86
C THR A 15 9.95 6.77 3.08
N LEU A 16 9.59 7.04 1.84
CA LEU A 16 8.95 6.06 0.99
C LEU A 16 9.93 4.94 0.65
N VAL A 17 9.54 3.73 0.96
CA VAL A 17 10.37 2.55 0.72
C VAL A 17 9.91 1.82 -0.54
N ASP A 18 8.60 1.71 -0.72
CA ASP A 18 8.06 0.98 -1.85
C ASP A 18 6.64 1.47 -2.11
N SER A 19 6.18 1.31 -3.33
CA SER A 19 4.81 1.67 -3.65
C SER A 19 4.33 0.88 -4.85
N THR A 20 3.03 0.72 -4.95
CA THR A 20 2.44 0.03 -6.09
C THR A 20 1.00 0.45 -6.23
N ILE A 21 0.42 0.17 -7.37
CA ILE A 21 -0.99 0.40 -7.60
C ILE A 21 -1.66 -0.93 -7.86
N ILE A 22 -2.71 -1.20 -7.12
CA ILE A 22 -3.42 -2.47 -7.19
C ILE A 22 -4.90 -2.20 -7.37
N ASP A 23 -5.56 -3.01 -8.19
CA ASP A 23 -6.96 -2.82 -8.53
C ASP A 23 -7.81 -3.55 -7.54
N GLY A 24 -7.72 -3.81 -6.48
CA GLY A 24 -8.60 -4.51 -5.55
C GLY A 24 -8.23 -4.20 -4.13
N ALA A 25 -9.23 -3.91 -3.31
CA ALA A 25 -8.96 -3.55 -1.93
C ALA A 25 -8.34 -4.71 -1.16
N PHE A 26 -8.85 -5.91 -1.39
CA PHE A 26 -8.34 -7.08 -0.68
C PHE A 26 -6.90 -7.36 -1.07
N GLU A 27 -6.61 -7.33 -2.36
CA GLU A 27 -5.27 -7.55 -2.86
C GLU A 27 -4.31 -6.47 -2.39
N ALA A 28 -4.80 -5.23 -2.30
CA ALA A 28 -3.96 -4.14 -1.82
C ALA A 28 -3.55 -4.38 -0.37
N ALA A 29 -4.50 -4.80 0.45
CA ALA A 29 -4.20 -5.08 1.86
C ALA A 29 -3.25 -6.26 1.99
N GLU A 30 -3.44 -7.28 1.18
CA GLU A 30 -2.55 -8.43 1.20
C GLU A 30 -1.13 -8.07 0.80
N TRP A 31 -1.00 -7.27 -0.24
CA TRP A 31 0.32 -6.86 -0.69
C TRP A 31 1.04 -6.08 0.41
N MET A 32 0.31 -5.17 1.04
CA MET A 32 0.88 -4.35 2.11
C MET A 32 1.33 -5.22 3.28
N GLU A 33 0.48 -6.14 3.71
CA GLU A 33 0.82 -7.02 4.82
C GLU A 33 2.04 -7.87 4.50
N SER A 34 2.09 -8.38 3.29
CA SER A 34 3.19 -9.23 2.86
C SER A 34 4.51 -8.47 2.88
N LYS A 35 4.49 -7.22 2.43
CA LYS A 35 5.70 -6.41 2.44
C LYS A 35 6.13 -6.08 3.85
N LEU A 36 5.18 -5.69 4.69
CA LEU A 36 5.51 -5.31 6.06
C LEU A 36 6.04 -6.49 6.86
N ALA A 37 5.56 -7.69 6.55
CA ALA A 37 6.02 -8.87 7.26
C ALA A 37 7.50 -9.14 7.05
N GLY A 38 8.05 -8.67 5.95
CA GLY A 38 9.48 -8.85 5.68
C GLY A 38 10.35 -7.69 6.14
N LEU A 39 9.77 -6.70 6.81
CA LEU A 39 10.51 -5.51 7.22
C LEU A 39 10.62 -5.45 8.73
N PRO A 40 11.63 -4.73 9.25
CA PRO A 40 11.76 -4.57 10.69
C PRO A 40 10.58 -3.78 11.28
N ASP A 41 10.46 -3.80 12.59
CA ASP A 41 9.43 -3.05 13.28
C ASP A 41 9.58 -1.55 13.00
N GLY A 42 8.45 -0.87 13.00
CA GLY A 42 8.46 0.57 12.80
C GLY A 42 8.10 0.98 11.38
N TYR A 43 8.20 0.07 10.42
CA TYR A 43 7.76 0.36 9.07
C TYR A 43 6.24 0.26 9.02
N TRP A 44 5.61 1.07 8.19
CA TRP A 44 4.17 1.11 8.15
C TRP A 44 3.68 1.29 6.72
N GLY A 45 2.45 0.93 6.49
CA GLY A 45 1.85 1.00 5.19
C GLY A 45 0.65 1.92 5.17
N HIS A 46 0.30 2.36 3.97
CA HIS A 46 -0.78 3.31 3.78
C HIS A 46 -1.43 3.01 2.44
N ILE A 47 -2.74 2.96 2.42
CA ILE A 47 -3.49 2.68 1.22
C ILE A 47 -4.37 3.88 0.93
N GLN A 48 -4.26 4.39 -0.29
CA GLN A 48 -5.05 5.53 -0.71
C GLN A 48 -5.89 5.12 -1.90
N VAL A 49 -7.17 5.43 -1.87
CA VAL A 49 -8.05 5.14 -2.99
C VAL A 49 -7.81 6.19 -4.07
N ILE A 50 -7.49 5.72 -5.27
CA ILE A 50 -7.36 6.60 -6.41
C ILE A 50 -8.63 6.40 -7.18
N GLY A 51 -9.52 7.27 -7.20
CA GLY A 51 -10.83 7.13 -7.72
C GLY A 51 -10.88 6.45 -9.04
N GLY A 52 -11.76 5.66 -9.23
CA GLY A 52 -11.97 5.02 -10.45
C GLY A 52 -12.75 5.88 -11.38
N ASP A 53 -13.31 6.02 -11.95
CA ASP A 53 -13.96 6.70 -12.59
C ASP A 53 -15.06 6.80 -12.86
N GLU A 54 -15.40 7.00 -12.98
CA GLU A 54 -16.30 7.10 -13.14
C GLU A 54 -16.71 7.06 -13.95
#